data_4ea4a90aa481ffc48c8d0bbc91f4491b
#
_entry.id   4ea4a90aa481ffc48c8d0bbc91f4491b
#
_cell.length_a   1.000
_cell.length_b   1.000
_cell.length_c   1.000
_cell.angle_alpha   90.00
_cell.angle_beta   90.00
_cell.angle_gamma   90.00
#
_symmetry.space_group_name_H-M   'P 1'
#
loop_
_entity.id
_entity.type
_entity.pdbx_description
1 polymer ?
#
loop_
_entity_poly.entity_id
_entity_poly.type
_entity_poly.pdbx_seq_one_letter_code
_entity_poly.pdbx_strand_id
1 'polypeptide(L)'
;LTQVVRDVLQLFSSRGGRFTVFSQRTPKAVRAILGSVRLSAPALVCGGTLAYHFADGSRQPLCSFAGQDAGLFASLPSAAGVGIALQMQDGSTRVLRMSHALEQHLQQEWTPYLLANAADIRPDEVLRALVYQDNRSIPLTSLLEKALGDSTTALLGERAALDLLRLTPRTVSGAEMLQAVCTPVGIAPENVLVLAGSMPMLELVRAASRSAAAADAPAELRLAAKQVTLTDAAGGAAVEVLYRMVRDAEKLA
;
A
#
# COMPACT_ATOMS: atom_id res chain seq x y z
N LEU A 1 -9.94 -7.63 11.26
CA LEU A 1 -9.08 -7.87 12.45
C LEU A 1 -9.81 -8.79 13.42
N THR A 2 -9.15 -9.83 13.90
CA THR A 2 -9.67 -10.74 14.94
C THR A 2 -9.75 -10.03 16.30
N GLN A 3 -10.56 -10.55 17.23
CA GLN A 3 -10.67 -9.98 18.58
C GLN A 3 -9.31 -10.03 19.28
N VAL A 4 -8.60 -11.14 19.19
CA VAL A 4 -7.26 -11.32 19.81
C VAL A 4 -6.28 -10.22 19.35
N VAL A 5 -6.25 -9.90 18.05
CA VAL A 5 -5.39 -8.81 17.55
C VAL A 5 -5.81 -7.46 18.14
N ARG A 6 -7.10 -7.19 18.26
CA ARG A 6 -7.61 -5.94 18.87
C ARG A 6 -7.17 -5.81 20.34
N ASP A 7 -7.32 -6.89 21.10
CA ASP A 7 -6.98 -6.92 22.54
C ASP A 7 -5.48 -6.68 22.74
N VAL A 8 -4.64 -7.31 21.92
CA VAL A 8 -3.17 -7.14 21.99
C VAL A 8 -2.73 -5.75 21.54
N LEU A 9 -3.36 -5.18 20.51
CA LEU A 9 -3.13 -3.79 20.12
C LEU A 9 -3.53 -2.80 21.21
N GLN A 10 -4.63 -3.06 21.91
CA GLN A 10 -5.05 -2.25 23.05
C GLN A 10 -4.05 -2.36 24.21
N LEU A 11 -3.59 -3.57 24.53
CA LEU A 11 -2.55 -3.79 25.55
C LEU A 11 -1.26 -3.05 25.18
N PHE A 12 -0.79 -3.20 23.94
CA PHE A 12 0.40 -2.51 23.44
C PHE A 12 0.27 -0.98 23.56
N SER A 13 -0.89 -0.44 23.17
CA SER A 13 -1.15 1.01 23.26
C SER A 13 -1.24 1.51 24.71
N SER A 14 -1.83 0.72 25.63
CA SER A 14 -1.89 1.08 27.07
C SER A 14 -0.51 1.15 27.75
N ARG A 15 0.49 0.51 27.14
CA ARG A 15 1.90 0.55 27.56
C ARG A 15 2.71 1.62 26.82
N GLY A 16 2.05 2.57 26.17
CA GLY A 16 2.70 3.65 25.41
C GLY A 16 3.17 3.27 24.01
N GLY A 17 2.90 2.05 23.56
CA GLY A 17 3.22 1.61 22.21
C GLY A 17 2.36 2.33 21.17
N ARG A 18 2.96 2.67 20.05
CA ARG A 18 2.26 3.28 18.90
C ARG A 18 2.30 2.33 17.72
N PHE A 19 1.20 2.24 16.99
CA PHE A 19 1.12 1.38 15.82
C PHE A 19 0.40 2.07 14.66
N THR A 20 0.74 1.63 13.48
CA THR A 20 0.08 1.97 12.23
C THR A 20 0.08 0.79 11.28
N VAL A 21 -0.45 0.99 10.07
CA VAL A 21 -0.56 -0.06 9.06
C VAL A 21 0.01 0.38 7.72
N PHE A 22 0.54 -0.59 6.97
CA PHE A 22 0.79 -0.49 5.54
C PHE A 22 -0.30 -1.25 4.79
N SER A 23 -0.84 -0.67 3.71
CA SER A 23 -1.87 -1.30 2.89
C SER A 23 -1.78 -0.91 1.42
N GLN A 24 -2.08 -1.87 0.56
CA GLN A 24 -2.31 -1.61 -0.87
C GLN A 24 -3.64 -0.88 -1.14
N ARG A 25 -4.54 -0.85 -0.14
CA ARG A 25 -5.88 -0.28 -0.23
C ARG A 25 -5.89 1.24 -0.08
N THR A 26 -7.00 1.83 -0.51
CA THR A 26 -7.29 3.26 -0.29
C THR A 26 -7.61 3.54 1.19
N PRO A 27 -7.52 4.82 1.64
CA PRO A 27 -7.89 5.18 3.01
C PRO A 27 -9.28 4.72 3.43
N LYS A 28 -10.28 4.83 2.53
CA LYS A 28 -11.67 4.42 2.81
C LYS A 28 -11.77 2.92 3.05
N ALA A 29 -11.14 2.11 2.21
CA ALA A 29 -11.13 0.66 2.36
C ALA A 29 -10.38 0.22 3.64
N VAL A 30 -9.26 0.88 3.97
CA VAL A 30 -8.55 0.63 5.23
C VAL A 30 -9.41 0.99 6.43
N ARG A 31 -10.13 2.11 6.41
CA ARG A 31 -11.05 2.50 7.50
C ARG A 31 -12.12 1.44 7.74
N ALA A 32 -12.70 0.89 6.68
CA ALA A 32 -13.72 -0.17 6.79
C ALA A 32 -13.16 -1.43 7.50
N ILE A 33 -11.91 -1.80 7.23
CA ILE A 33 -11.24 -2.97 7.85
C ILE A 33 -10.87 -2.69 9.31
N LEU A 34 -10.38 -1.49 9.61
CA LEU A 34 -9.98 -1.10 10.96
C LEU A 34 -11.18 -1.03 11.92
N GLY A 35 -12.35 -0.62 11.42
CA GLY A 35 -13.55 -0.44 12.25
C GLY A 35 -13.29 0.55 13.38
N SER A 36 -13.36 0.08 14.63
CA SER A 36 -13.15 0.90 15.85
C SER A 36 -11.66 1.08 16.20
N VAL A 37 -10.75 0.37 15.56
CA VAL A 37 -9.30 0.47 15.85
C VAL A 37 -8.77 1.83 15.42
N ARG A 38 -8.13 2.54 16.35
CA ARG A 38 -7.52 3.85 16.10
C ARG A 38 -6.01 3.68 15.92
N LEU A 39 -5.50 4.23 14.82
CA LEU A 39 -4.07 4.28 14.57
C LEU A 39 -3.47 5.47 15.31
N SER A 40 -2.27 5.30 15.85
CA SER A 40 -1.54 6.31 16.60
C SER A 40 -0.46 7.03 15.78
N ALA A 41 -0.36 6.71 14.49
CA ALA A 41 0.53 7.34 13.51
C ALA A 41 -0.12 7.29 12.12
N PRO A 42 0.36 8.08 11.13
CA PRO A 42 -0.12 8.00 9.76
C PRO A 42 -0.01 6.60 9.19
N ALA A 43 -1.03 6.14 8.49
CA ALA A 43 -0.99 4.87 7.76
C ALA A 43 -0.35 5.06 6.38
N LEU A 44 0.43 4.09 5.95
CA LEU A 44 0.89 4.01 4.57
C LEU A 44 -0.16 3.28 3.75
N VAL A 45 -0.84 4.00 2.88
CA VAL A 45 -1.93 3.48 2.05
C VAL A 45 -1.60 3.60 0.56
N CYS A 46 -2.45 3.06 -0.31
CA CYS A 46 -2.22 3.05 -1.76
C CYS A 46 -0.84 2.46 -2.11
N GLY A 47 -0.40 1.41 -1.39
CA GLY A 47 0.90 0.77 -1.62
C GLY A 47 2.11 1.57 -1.15
N GLY A 48 1.92 2.47 -0.18
CA GLY A 48 2.99 3.30 0.36
C GLY A 48 3.20 4.60 -0.42
N THR A 49 2.34 4.92 -1.38
CA THR A 49 2.42 6.19 -2.13
C THR A 49 1.78 7.37 -1.39
N LEU A 50 1.01 7.08 -0.34
CA LEU A 50 0.32 8.07 0.48
C LEU A 50 0.47 7.75 1.96
N ALA A 51 0.97 8.68 2.76
CA ALA A 51 0.81 8.67 4.20
C ALA A 51 -0.48 9.41 4.57
N TYR A 52 -1.39 8.72 5.26
CA TYR A 52 -2.73 9.22 5.60
C TYR A 52 -2.97 9.17 7.09
N HIS A 53 -3.31 10.30 7.69
CA HIS A 53 -3.59 10.41 9.11
C HIS A 53 -5.11 10.31 9.37
N PHE A 54 -5.54 9.23 9.99
CA PHE A 54 -6.95 8.94 10.18
C PHE A 54 -7.66 9.80 11.24
N ALA A 55 -6.91 10.51 12.08
CA ALA A 55 -7.48 11.36 13.13
C ALA A 55 -8.02 12.68 12.57
N ASP A 56 -7.29 13.30 11.65
CA ASP A 56 -7.60 14.63 11.10
C ASP A 56 -7.80 14.64 9.58
N GLY A 57 -7.55 13.51 8.90
CA GLY A 57 -7.65 13.39 7.46
C GLY A 57 -6.49 14.01 6.69
N SER A 58 -5.42 14.44 7.37
CA SER A 58 -4.24 14.98 6.71
C SER A 58 -3.55 13.93 5.84
N ARG A 59 -2.88 14.40 4.78
CA ARG A 59 -2.35 13.56 3.71
C ARG A 59 -0.99 14.07 3.29
N GLN A 60 -0.07 13.15 3.11
CA GLN A 60 1.25 13.41 2.55
C GLN A 60 1.49 12.46 1.39
N PRO A 61 1.32 12.91 0.13
CA PRO A 61 1.75 12.13 -1.03
C PRO A 61 3.26 11.93 -1.00
N LEU A 62 3.71 10.68 -1.21
CA LEU A 62 5.13 10.33 -1.26
C LEU A 62 5.64 10.26 -2.70
N CYS A 63 4.74 10.01 -3.66
CA CYS A 63 5.00 10.21 -5.07
C CYS A 63 3.68 10.54 -5.79
N SER A 64 3.77 11.18 -6.94
CA SER A 64 2.67 11.41 -7.88
C SER A 64 3.23 11.48 -9.30
N PHE A 65 2.35 11.27 -10.29
CA PHE A 65 2.70 11.46 -11.69
C PHE A 65 2.98 12.94 -11.96
N ALA A 66 3.68 13.21 -13.06
CA ALA A 66 3.97 14.58 -13.50
C ALA A 66 3.05 15.00 -14.65
N GLY A 67 2.99 16.29 -14.96
CA GLY A 67 2.16 16.81 -16.06
C GLY A 67 2.47 16.17 -17.41
N GLN A 68 3.72 15.78 -17.66
CA GLN A 68 4.15 15.05 -18.86
C GLN A 68 3.50 13.67 -19.01
N ASP A 69 2.96 13.08 -17.93
CA ASP A 69 2.29 11.79 -17.95
C ASP A 69 0.82 11.85 -18.39
N ALA A 70 0.30 13.04 -18.72
CA ALA A 70 -1.09 13.21 -19.17
C ALA A 70 -1.40 12.34 -20.39
N GLY A 71 -0.46 12.21 -21.33
CA GLY A 71 -0.59 11.35 -22.51
C GLY A 71 -0.80 9.88 -22.17
N LEU A 72 -0.20 9.39 -21.08
CA LEU A 72 -0.39 8.03 -20.58
C LEU A 72 -1.87 7.79 -20.23
N PHE A 73 -2.47 8.66 -19.42
CA PHE A 73 -3.87 8.50 -19.00
C PHE A 73 -4.86 8.64 -20.17
N ALA A 74 -4.51 9.41 -21.20
CA ALA A 74 -5.29 9.50 -22.42
C ALA A 74 -5.19 8.23 -23.27
N SER A 75 -4.03 7.59 -23.34
CA SER A 75 -3.77 6.41 -24.18
C SER A 75 -4.18 5.08 -23.54
N LEU A 76 -4.02 4.91 -22.22
CA LEU A 76 -4.36 3.67 -21.51
C LEU A 76 -5.80 3.17 -21.78
N PRO A 77 -6.85 4.02 -21.77
CA PRO A 77 -8.21 3.58 -22.05
C PRO A 77 -8.42 3.02 -23.44
N SER A 78 -7.56 3.35 -24.41
CA SER A 78 -7.67 2.84 -25.78
C SER A 78 -7.18 1.40 -25.92
N ALA A 79 -6.42 0.87 -24.95
CA ALA A 79 -5.97 -0.50 -24.97
C ALA A 79 -7.16 -1.48 -24.79
N ALA A 80 -7.33 -2.39 -25.74
CA ALA A 80 -8.47 -3.32 -25.74
C ALA A 80 -8.44 -4.27 -24.53
N GLY A 81 -9.60 -4.48 -23.89
CA GLY A 81 -9.78 -5.47 -22.83
C GLY A 81 -9.11 -5.12 -21.51
N VAL A 82 -8.83 -3.84 -21.23
CA VAL A 82 -8.29 -3.42 -19.93
C VAL A 82 -9.27 -2.52 -19.16
N GLY A 83 -9.33 -2.69 -17.86
CA GLY A 83 -9.95 -1.76 -16.91
C GLY A 83 -8.88 -0.90 -16.26
N ILE A 84 -9.17 0.39 -16.03
CA ILE A 84 -8.21 1.34 -15.50
C ILE A 84 -8.83 2.13 -14.36
N ALA A 85 -8.18 2.06 -13.20
CA ALA A 85 -8.51 2.87 -12.03
C ALA A 85 -7.28 3.66 -11.56
N LEU A 86 -7.50 4.90 -11.18
CA LEU A 86 -6.50 5.80 -10.65
C LEU A 86 -6.75 6.01 -9.16
N GLN A 87 -5.73 5.84 -8.35
CA GLN A 87 -5.76 6.21 -6.93
C GLN A 87 -5.23 7.63 -6.79
N MET A 88 -6.08 8.51 -6.24
CA MET A 88 -5.83 9.95 -6.18
C MET A 88 -5.27 10.38 -4.83
N GLN A 89 -4.60 11.53 -4.79
CA GLN A 89 -4.10 12.15 -3.55
C GLN A 89 -5.21 12.47 -2.54
N ASP A 90 -6.43 12.75 -3.03
CA ASP A 90 -7.60 12.98 -2.17
C ASP A 90 -8.14 11.70 -1.51
N GLY A 91 -7.51 10.55 -1.80
CA GLY A 91 -7.90 9.23 -1.31
C GLY A 91 -9.06 8.61 -2.09
N SER A 92 -9.56 9.27 -3.15
CA SER A 92 -10.58 8.73 -4.05
C SER A 92 -9.99 7.78 -5.09
N THR A 93 -10.87 6.99 -5.70
CA THR A 93 -10.54 6.18 -6.88
C THR A 93 -11.33 6.70 -8.06
N ARG A 94 -10.63 7.02 -9.15
CA ARG A 94 -11.21 7.44 -10.44
C ARG A 94 -11.08 6.30 -11.42
N VAL A 95 -12.17 5.90 -12.06
CA VAL A 95 -12.18 4.84 -13.07
C VAL A 95 -12.31 5.48 -14.44
N LEU A 96 -11.28 5.31 -15.27
CA LEU A 96 -11.26 5.80 -16.66
C LEU A 96 -11.96 4.82 -17.58
N ARG A 97 -11.83 3.54 -17.32
CA ARG A 97 -12.48 2.47 -18.06
C ARG A 97 -12.78 1.32 -17.11
N MET A 98 -14.02 0.88 -17.10
CA MET A 98 -14.42 -0.31 -16.35
C MET A 98 -14.15 -1.56 -17.17
N SER A 99 -13.71 -2.62 -16.49
CA SER A 99 -13.68 -3.99 -16.98
C SER A 99 -14.26 -4.91 -15.91
N HIS A 100 -14.61 -6.13 -16.28
CA HIS A 100 -15.17 -7.09 -15.33
C HIS A 100 -14.20 -7.42 -14.18
N ALA A 101 -12.92 -7.65 -14.50
CA ALA A 101 -11.90 -7.93 -13.49
C ALA A 101 -11.68 -6.74 -12.55
N LEU A 102 -11.68 -5.50 -13.08
CA LEU A 102 -11.58 -4.30 -12.26
C LEU A 102 -12.78 -4.14 -11.33
N GLU A 103 -14.00 -4.35 -11.83
CA GLU A 103 -15.21 -4.25 -11.03
C GLU A 103 -15.21 -5.25 -9.87
N GLN A 104 -14.88 -6.51 -10.16
CA GLN A 104 -14.73 -7.53 -9.11
C GLN A 104 -13.71 -7.13 -8.05
N HIS A 105 -12.56 -6.61 -8.48
CA HIS A 105 -11.54 -6.15 -7.54
C HIS A 105 -12.03 -5.01 -6.64
N LEU A 106 -12.64 -3.98 -7.22
CA LEU A 106 -13.14 -2.83 -6.46
C LEU A 106 -14.20 -3.25 -5.44
N GLN A 107 -15.07 -4.20 -5.81
CA GLN A 107 -16.06 -4.78 -4.90
C GLN A 107 -15.41 -5.58 -3.76
N GLN A 108 -14.46 -6.47 -4.06
CA GLN A 108 -13.74 -7.28 -3.06
C GLN A 108 -12.92 -6.41 -2.09
N GLU A 109 -12.35 -5.33 -2.59
CA GLU A 109 -11.55 -4.39 -1.80
C GLU A 109 -12.38 -3.32 -1.09
N TRP A 110 -13.73 -3.36 -1.22
CA TRP A 110 -14.65 -2.36 -0.65
C TRP A 110 -14.24 -0.92 -1.03
N THR A 111 -13.79 -0.75 -2.27
CA THR A 111 -13.25 0.52 -2.77
C THR A 111 -14.32 1.28 -3.54
N PRO A 112 -14.90 2.35 -2.99
CA PRO A 112 -15.80 3.21 -3.74
C PRO A 112 -15.04 3.95 -4.83
N TYR A 113 -15.68 4.15 -5.98
CA TYR A 113 -15.06 4.81 -7.12
C TYR A 113 -16.02 5.82 -7.80
N LEU A 114 -15.45 6.69 -8.60
CA LEU A 114 -16.15 7.62 -9.49
C LEU A 114 -15.66 7.38 -10.91
N LEU A 115 -16.59 7.37 -11.87
CA LEU A 115 -16.21 7.39 -13.29
C LEU A 115 -15.64 8.76 -13.65
N ALA A 116 -14.60 8.78 -14.46
CA ALA A 116 -13.92 10.01 -14.88
C ALA A 116 -13.47 9.91 -16.33
N ASN A 117 -13.39 11.07 -17.03
CA ASN A 117 -12.76 11.16 -18.32
C ASN A 117 -11.26 11.40 -18.14
N ALA A 118 -10.45 10.83 -19.02
CA ALA A 118 -8.99 11.02 -18.98
C ALA A 118 -8.60 12.50 -19.11
N ALA A 119 -9.36 13.29 -19.87
CA ALA A 119 -9.13 14.72 -20.03
C ALA A 119 -9.30 15.55 -18.75
N ASP A 120 -10.08 15.03 -17.78
CA ASP A 120 -10.35 15.71 -16.51
C ASP A 120 -9.34 15.31 -15.42
N ILE A 121 -8.40 14.42 -15.74
CA ILE A 121 -7.40 13.94 -14.79
C ILE A 121 -6.20 14.87 -14.78
N ARG A 122 -5.86 15.34 -13.59
CA ARG A 122 -4.60 16.03 -13.33
C ARG A 122 -3.55 15.01 -12.90
N PRO A 123 -2.50 14.77 -13.70
CA PRO A 123 -1.49 13.75 -13.40
C PRO A 123 -0.82 13.94 -12.05
N ASP A 124 -0.56 15.18 -11.66
CA ASP A 124 0.05 15.56 -10.38
C ASP A 124 -0.81 15.18 -9.15
N GLU A 125 -2.09 14.90 -9.34
CA GLU A 125 -3.00 14.38 -8.30
C GLU A 125 -3.07 12.85 -8.27
N VAL A 126 -2.49 12.15 -9.25
CA VAL A 126 -2.52 10.70 -9.35
C VAL A 126 -1.32 10.09 -8.63
N LEU A 127 -1.59 9.23 -7.68
CA LEU A 127 -0.56 8.49 -6.92
C LEU A 127 -0.14 7.22 -7.65
N ARG A 128 -1.13 6.49 -8.17
CA ARG A 128 -0.95 5.17 -8.76
C ARG A 128 -2.08 4.85 -9.73
N ALA A 129 -1.74 4.17 -10.83
CA ALA A 129 -2.72 3.58 -11.72
C ALA A 129 -2.78 2.06 -11.53
N LEU A 130 -3.99 1.52 -11.56
CA LEU A 130 -4.28 0.09 -11.54
C LEU A 130 -4.83 -0.28 -12.92
N VAL A 131 -4.16 -1.20 -13.59
CA VAL A 131 -4.55 -1.70 -14.92
C VAL A 131 -4.93 -3.16 -14.79
N TYR A 132 -6.19 -3.46 -15.06
CA TYR A 132 -6.75 -4.81 -15.03
C TYR A 132 -7.03 -5.32 -16.43
N GLN A 133 -6.66 -6.54 -16.72
CA GLN A 133 -6.87 -7.19 -18.00
C GLN A 133 -7.91 -8.31 -17.87
N ASP A 134 -9.00 -8.23 -18.64
CA ASP A 134 -10.01 -9.31 -18.71
C ASP A 134 -9.53 -10.46 -19.60
N ASN A 135 -8.85 -10.12 -20.70
CA ASN A 135 -8.37 -11.11 -21.66
C ASN A 135 -6.87 -11.38 -21.47
N ARG A 136 -6.53 -12.57 -21.05
CA ARG A 136 -5.15 -13.01 -20.78
C ARG A 136 -4.38 -13.47 -22.04
N SER A 137 -4.99 -13.41 -23.22
CA SER A 137 -4.36 -13.86 -24.47
C SER A 137 -3.23 -12.98 -24.94
N ILE A 138 -3.20 -11.70 -24.49
CA ILE A 138 -2.14 -10.75 -24.80
C ILE A 138 -1.41 -10.41 -23.50
N PRO A 139 -0.08 -10.47 -23.45
CA PRO A 139 0.66 -10.06 -22.26
C PRO A 139 0.35 -8.60 -21.91
N LEU A 140 0.00 -8.32 -20.64
CA LEU A 140 -0.33 -6.97 -20.17
C LEU A 140 0.84 -5.99 -20.39
N THR A 141 2.07 -6.47 -20.27
CA THR A 141 3.29 -5.72 -20.57
C THR A 141 3.33 -5.21 -22.01
N SER A 142 2.99 -6.08 -22.99
CA SER A 142 2.97 -5.70 -24.40
C SER A 142 1.86 -4.69 -24.74
N LEU A 143 0.72 -4.77 -24.03
CA LEU A 143 -0.33 -3.74 -24.16
C LEU A 143 0.13 -2.40 -23.64
N LEU A 144 0.90 -2.39 -22.55
CA LEU A 144 1.45 -1.19 -21.95
C LEU A 144 2.58 -0.60 -22.77
N GLU A 145 3.51 -1.41 -23.26
CA GLU A 145 4.58 -0.96 -24.16
C GLU A 145 4.00 -0.23 -25.37
N LYS A 146 2.91 -0.76 -25.93
CA LYS A 146 2.19 -0.13 -27.04
C LYS A 146 1.47 1.16 -26.62
N ALA A 147 0.94 1.23 -25.40
CA ALA A 147 0.24 2.42 -24.89
C ALA A 147 1.21 3.50 -24.38
N LEU A 148 2.36 3.08 -23.84
CA LEU A 148 3.41 3.98 -23.34
C LEU A 148 4.18 4.65 -24.47
N GLY A 149 4.28 4.00 -25.67
CA GLY A 149 5.01 4.52 -26.81
C GLY A 149 6.43 4.95 -26.42
N ASP A 150 6.86 6.11 -26.95
CA ASP A 150 8.15 6.73 -26.59
C ASP A 150 8.10 7.54 -25.28
N SER A 151 7.17 7.22 -24.35
CA SER A 151 7.11 7.88 -23.04
C SER A 151 8.42 7.66 -22.28
N THR A 152 9.16 8.74 -22.03
CA THR A 152 10.45 8.72 -21.31
C THR A 152 10.29 8.49 -19.82
N THR A 153 9.07 8.39 -19.31
CA THR A 153 8.79 8.14 -17.91
C THR A 153 9.00 6.65 -17.62
N ALA A 154 10.04 6.33 -16.85
CA ALA A 154 10.29 4.98 -16.35
C ALA A 154 9.19 4.61 -15.35
N LEU A 155 8.07 4.09 -15.86
CA LEU A 155 6.99 3.60 -15.03
C LEU A 155 7.40 2.28 -14.42
N LEU A 156 7.31 2.19 -13.11
CA LEU A 156 7.51 0.94 -12.41
C LEU A 156 6.21 0.15 -12.43
N GLY A 157 6.18 -0.90 -13.25
CA GLY A 157 5.11 -1.86 -13.29
C GLY A 157 5.34 -2.96 -12.27
N GLU A 158 4.61 -2.96 -11.17
CA GLU A 158 4.55 -4.12 -10.27
C GLU A 158 3.43 -5.04 -10.74
N ARG A 159 3.80 -6.24 -11.18
CA ARG A 159 2.82 -7.29 -11.47
C ARG A 159 2.31 -7.88 -10.16
N ALA A 160 1.15 -7.40 -9.72
CA ALA A 160 0.56 -7.84 -8.46
C ALA A 160 -0.21 -9.17 -8.57
N ALA A 161 -0.71 -9.48 -9.77
CA ALA A 161 -1.39 -10.72 -10.13
C ALA A 161 -1.23 -10.97 -11.64
N LEU A 162 -1.72 -12.10 -12.14
CA LEU A 162 -1.63 -12.43 -13.58
C LEU A 162 -2.36 -11.39 -14.46
N ASP A 163 -3.33 -10.71 -13.91
CA ASP A 163 -4.28 -9.82 -14.56
C ASP A 163 -4.25 -8.37 -14.03
N LEU A 164 -3.37 -8.08 -13.07
CA LEU A 164 -3.23 -6.75 -12.47
C LEU A 164 -1.80 -6.23 -12.60
N LEU A 165 -1.69 -5.03 -13.15
CA LEU A 165 -0.47 -4.23 -13.11
C LEU A 165 -0.73 -2.94 -12.32
N ARG A 166 0.18 -2.62 -11.42
CA ARG A 166 0.22 -1.35 -10.69
C ARG A 166 1.31 -0.47 -11.32
N LEU A 167 0.93 0.72 -11.74
CA LEU A 167 1.86 1.70 -12.30
C LEU A 167 2.08 2.81 -11.28
N THR A 168 3.33 3.08 -10.97
CA THR A 168 3.76 4.22 -10.16
C THR A 168 4.83 5.00 -10.90
N PRO A 169 4.91 6.33 -10.72
CA PRO A 169 5.92 7.13 -11.41
C PRO A 169 7.34 6.83 -10.94
N ARG A 170 7.50 6.36 -9.72
CA ARG A 170 8.77 5.90 -9.14
C ARG A 170 8.53 4.98 -7.95
N THR A 171 9.56 4.29 -7.54
CA THR A 171 9.56 3.59 -6.25
C THR A 171 9.63 4.61 -5.11
N VAL A 172 8.78 4.46 -4.11
CA VAL A 172 8.93 5.14 -2.82
C VAL A 172 9.86 4.28 -1.98
N SER A 173 10.97 4.85 -1.54
CA SER A 173 11.93 4.11 -0.72
C SER A 173 11.37 3.81 0.67
N GLY A 174 11.85 2.73 1.29
CA GLY A 174 11.46 2.39 2.67
C GLY A 174 11.83 3.50 3.66
N ALA A 175 12.90 4.23 3.42
CA ALA A 175 13.31 5.36 4.26
C ALA A 175 12.31 6.52 4.18
N GLU A 176 11.84 6.90 2.97
CA GLU A 176 10.79 7.92 2.79
C GLU A 176 9.50 7.51 3.50
N MET A 177 9.10 6.24 3.35
CA MET A 177 7.91 5.70 4.02
C MET A 177 8.03 5.74 5.55
N LEU A 178 9.18 5.32 6.11
CA LEU A 178 9.43 5.39 7.56
C LEU A 178 9.42 6.83 8.06
N GLN A 179 10.07 7.74 7.35
CA GLN A 179 10.09 9.15 7.72
C GLN A 179 8.69 9.76 7.74
N ALA A 180 7.86 9.47 6.74
CA ALA A 180 6.48 9.96 6.66
C ALA A 180 5.60 9.48 7.82
N VAL A 181 5.88 8.30 8.37
CA VAL A 181 5.18 7.75 9.54
C VAL A 181 5.74 8.31 10.84
N CYS A 182 7.05 8.41 10.95
CA CYS A 182 7.76 8.71 12.20
C CYS A 182 7.76 10.19 12.57
N THR A 183 8.00 11.05 11.58
CA THR A 183 8.13 12.51 11.80
C THR A 183 6.90 13.12 12.44
N PRO A 184 5.65 12.86 11.99
CA PRO A 184 4.47 13.48 12.58
C PRO A 184 4.21 13.09 14.03
N VAL A 185 4.77 11.97 14.50
CA VAL A 185 4.57 11.44 15.86
C VAL A 185 5.83 11.54 16.74
N GLY A 186 6.92 12.10 16.22
CA GLY A 186 8.17 12.31 16.97
C GLY A 186 8.85 11.01 17.40
N ILE A 187 8.75 9.95 16.59
CA ILE A 187 9.44 8.67 16.84
C ILE A 187 10.65 8.57 15.93
N ALA A 188 11.79 8.21 16.49
CA ALA A 188 12.98 7.94 15.68
C ALA A 188 12.80 6.62 14.89
N PRO A 189 13.18 6.57 13.59
CA PRO A 189 12.98 5.38 12.76
C PRO A 189 13.60 4.09 13.32
N GLU A 190 14.69 4.18 14.06
CA GLU A 190 15.34 3.05 14.75
C GLU A 190 14.48 2.41 15.85
N ASN A 191 13.49 3.14 16.35
CA ASN A 191 12.52 2.64 17.35
C ASN A 191 11.28 2.00 16.71
N VAL A 192 11.25 1.90 15.37
CA VAL A 192 10.15 1.27 14.65
C VAL A 192 10.48 -0.20 14.37
N LEU A 193 9.52 -1.07 14.64
CA LEU A 193 9.53 -2.45 14.17
C LEU A 193 8.53 -2.58 13.01
N VAL A 194 9.00 -3.05 11.87
CA VAL A 194 8.18 -3.38 10.70
C VAL A 194 7.85 -4.86 10.71
N LEU A 195 6.57 -5.22 10.78
CA LEU A 195 6.09 -6.58 10.58
C LEU A 195 5.47 -6.71 9.19
N ALA A 196 5.95 -7.67 8.42
CA ALA A 196 5.55 -7.85 7.01
C ALA A 196 5.14 -9.29 6.72
N GLY A 197 4.07 -9.43 5.92
CA GLY A 197 3.59 -10.73 5.42
C GLY A 197 3.58 -10.83 3.89
N SER A 198 3.89 -9.75 3.15
CA SER A 198 3.79 -9.73 1.68
C SER A 198 4.83 -8.83 1.04
N MET A 199 5.18 -9.13 -0.22
CA MET A 199 6.23 -8.48 -1.00
C MET A 199 6.15 -6.95 -1.09
N PRO A 200 4.97 -6.30 -1.17
CA PRO A 200 4.90 -4.85 -1.21
C PRO A 200 5.53 -4.12 -0.01
N MET A 201 5.84 -4.84 1.06
CA MET A 201 6.52 -4.27 2.24
C MET A 201 8.05 -4.44 2.21
N LEU A 202 8.62 -5.02 1.14
CA LEU A 202 10.04 -5.35 1.08
C LEU A 202 10.95 -4.13 1.32
N GLU A 203 10.63 -2.99 0.72
CA GLU A 203 11.41 -1.77 0.89
C GLU A 203 11.35 -1.24 2.34
N LEU A 204 10.20 -1.35 3.01
CA LEU A 204 10.08 -1.02 4.44
C LEU A 204 10.93 -1.97 5.30
N VAL A 205 10.88 -3.27 5.01
CA VAL A 205 11.66 -4.29 5.73
C VAL A 205 13.15 -4.05 5.60
N ARG A 206 13.62 -3.71 4.40
CA ARG A 206 15.05 -3.41 4.13
C ARG A 206 15.52 -2.14 4.84
N ALA A 207 14.69 -1.11 4.87
CA ALA A 207 15.02 0.18 5.49
C ALA A 207 14.95 0.16 7.02
N ALA A 208 14.13 -0.72 7.60
CA ALA A 208 13.92 -0.75 9.05
C ALA A 208 15.09 -1.37 9.80
N SER A 209 15.52 -0.71 10.87
CA SER A 209 16.52 -1.25 11.81
C SER A 209 16.01 -2.50 12.52
N ARG A 210 14.70 -2.59 12.75
CA ARG A 210 14.00 -3.72 13.36
C ARG A 210 12.88 -4.17 12.43
N SER A 211 12.93 -5.42 11.97
CA SER A 211 11.89 -5.98 11.10
C SER A 211 11.64 -7.45 11.38
N ALA A 212 10.40 -7.87 11.18
CA ALA A 212 9.96 -9.24 11.28
C ALA A 212 9.17 -9.62 10.02
N ALA A 213 9.37 -10.82 9.51
CA ALA A 213 8.53 -11.41 8.48
C ALA A 213 7.67 -12.52 9.09
N ALA A 214 6.42 -12.64 8.63
CA ALA A 214 5.58 -13.77 8.99
C ALA A 214 6.18 -15.10 8.51
N ALA A 215 5.91 -16.20 9.19
CA ALA A 215 6.47 -17.50 8.86
C ALA A 215 6.13 -17.96 7.43
N ASP A 216 4.95 -17.61 6.94
CA ASP A 216 4.44 -17.90 5.61
C ASP A 216 4.74 -16.81 4.56
N ALA A 217 5.48 -15.75 4.93
CA ALA A 217 5.87 -14.70 4.01
C ALA A 217 6.77 -15.24 2.88
N PRO A 218 6.77 -14.60 1.69
CA PRO A 218 7.67 -14.96 0.60
C PRO A 218 9.13 -15.07 1.05
N ALA A 219 9.88 -16.01 0.46
CA ALA A 219 11.27 -16.31 0.86
C ALA A 219 12.17 -15.06 0.84
N GLU A 220 12.04 -14.22 -0.20
CA GLU A 220 12.81 -12.97 -0.31
C GLU A 220 12.54 -12.03 0.87
N LEU A 221 11.29 -11.91 1.30
CA LEU A 221 10.90 -11.07 2.43
C LEU A 221 11.45 -11.62 3.74
N ARG A 222 11.39 -12.95 3.93
CA ARG A 222 11.96 -13.62 5.11
C ARG A 222 13.48 -13.48 5.19
N LEU A 223 14.17 -13.50 4.06
CA LEU A 223 15.62 -13.29 3.99
C LEU A 223 16.02 -11.83 4.27
N ALA A 224 15.19 -10.88 3.86
CA ALA A 224 15.43 -9.46 4.10
C ALA A 224 15.14 -9.02 5.54
N ALA A 225 14.22 -9.71 6.24
CA ALA A 225 13.83 -9.37 7.60
C ALA A 225 14.91 -9.76 8.63
N LYS A 226 14.99 -8.99 9.72
CA LYS A 226 15.92 -9.27 10.84
C LYS A 226 15.51 -10.49 11.66
N GLN A 227 14.23 -10.83 11.63
CA GLN A 227 13.70 -12.04 12.29
C GLN A 227 12.49 -12.57 11.52
N VAL A 228 12.18 -13.84 11.72
CA VAL A 228 10.97 -14.50 11.20
C VAL A 228 10.13 -14.95 12.38
N THR A 229 8.81 -14.72 12.33
CA THR A 229 7.91 -15.19 13.39
C THR A 229 7.73 -16.71 13.35
N LEU A 230 7.30 -17.29 14.44
CA LEU A 230 6.95 -18.72 14.52
C LEU A 230 5.57 -18.99 13.89
N THR A 231 4.72 -17.96 13.87
CA THR A 231 3.34 -18.01 13.37
C THR A 231 3.25 -17.35 12.00
N ASP A 232 2.28 -17.80 11.20
CA ASP A 232 1.95 -17.21 9.90
C ASP A 232 1.19 -15.87 10.05
N ALA A 233 1.00 -15.18 8.94
CA ALA A 233 0.33 -13.88 8.91
C ALA A 233 -1.11 -13.96 9.42
N ALA A 234 -1.85 -15.03 9.07
CA ALA A 234 -3.22 -15.27 9.50
C ALA A 234 -3.31 -15.85 10.91
N GLY A 235 -2.34 -16.70 11.28
CA GLY A 235 -2.31 -17.45 12.56
C GLY A 235 -1.78 -16.67 13.74
N GLY A 236 -1.35 -15.42 13.57
CA GLY A 236 -1.02 -14.59 14.72
C GLY A 236 0.36 -13.94 14.75
N ALA A 237 1.08 -13.84 13.65
CA ALA A 237 2.38 -13.16 13.61
C ALA A 237 2.34 -11.75 14.26
N ALA A 238 1.25 -11.00 14.07
CA ALA A 238 1.08 -9.70 14.73
C ALA A 238 0.95 -9.84 16.25
N VAL A 239 0.21 -10.84 16.71
CA VAL A 239 0.04 -11.13 18.15
C VAL A 239 1.39 -11.51 18.77
N GLU A 240 2.13 -12.43 18.13
CA GLU A 240 3.46 -12.86 18.59
C GLU A 240 4.42 -11.67 18.75
N VAL A 241 4.52 -10.82 17.72
CA VAL A 241 5.42 -9.67 17.74
C VAL A 241 5.03 -8.66 18.81
N LEU A 242 3.74 -8.31 18.91
CA LEU A 242 3.24 -7.33 19.87
C LEU A 242 3.43 -7.82 21.32
N TYR A 243 3.14 -9.09 21.61
CA TYR A 243 3.41 -9.66 22.95
C TYR A 243 4.89 -9.63 23.30
N ARG A 244 5.76 -9.94 22.33
CA ARG A 244 7.20 -9.86 22.53
C ARG A 244 7.63 -8.44 22.88
N MET A 245 7.13 -7.44 22.15
CA MET A 245 7.43 -6.02 22.41
C MET A 245 6.94 -5.56 23.79
N VAL A 246 5.74 -5.95 24.21
CA VAL A 246 5.20 -5.63 25.55
C VAL A 246 6.06 -6.24 26.65
N ARG A 247 6.41 -7.51 26.52
CA ARG A 247 7.25 -8.22 27.50
C ARG A 247 8.66 -7.62 27.59
N ASP A 248 9.24 -7.24 26.47
CA ASP A 248 10.59 -6.67 26.45
C ASP A 248 10.60 -5.26 27.07
N ALA A 249 9.53 -4.49 26.90
CA ALA A 249 9.36 -3.21 27.58
C ALA A 249 9.22 -3.36 29.11
N GLU A 250 8.54 -4.40 29.58
CA GLU A 250 8.41 -4.70 31.03
C GLU A 250 9.73 -5.10 31.71
N LYS A 251 10.69 -5.62 30.96
CA LYS A 251 12.02 -5.97 31.50
C LYS A 251 12.95 -4.77 31.64
N LEU A 252 12.63 -3.66 30.97
CA LEU A 252 13.43 -2.42 30.94
C LEU A 252 12.86 -1.33 31.86
N ALA A 253 11.67 -1.56 32.44
CA ALA A 253 11.02 -0.67 33.41
C ALA A 253 11.31 -1.11 34.85
#